data_b730b75838cbe97e084e49329e629ef5
#
_entry.id   b730b75838cbe97e084e49329e629ef5
#
_cell.length_a   1.000
_cell.length_b   1.000
_cell.length_c   1.000
_cell.angle_alpha   90.00
_cell.angle_beta   90.00
_cell.angle_gamma   90.00
#
_symmetry.space_group_name_H-M   'P 1'
#
loop_
_entity.id
_entity.type
_entity.pdbx_description
1 polymer ?
#
loop_
_entity_poly.entity_id
_entity_poly.type
_entity_poly.pdbx_seq_one_letter_code
_entity_poly.pdbx_strand_id
1 'polypeptide(L)'
;MKEKLLLIVIPALMAGCNQEKEKKSDTPAETAGLSLPQGFSAMIVGEDLGHTRHMEVAANGDIYASLAQEKNGGGVVCLRDSTGDGKADRVEYFGDFTGTGIGLYNGYLYFGADTVIVRYKLSPGQLIPEPSWEVIAGGFEETHQHSTKPFSFDGNGQIYVTVGAPANACQEQDRTKGSKGMDPCPLLERFGGIWRFSADKLNQDQMKDGYRYATGIRNAVATHWNKKEGKLYALQHGRDQLNQFYPDLYTEEQSNELPAEEFLLVEDGSDFGWPYCYYDQIQQKKVLAPEYGGDGRETGRCEAKDDPILAFPGHIGPNDLLFYTGDMFPEKYRNGAFIAFHGSWNRTEQKGYNVVFVPFEGKIPAGDWEVFADGFAGSDSIANAGDAKYRPCGLAQGPDGALYICDDEKGTIWKITYRKS
;
A
#
# COMPACT_ATOMS: atom_id res chain seq x y z
N MET A 1 -97.63 12.86 -32.86
CA MET A 1 -96.80 11.95 -32.06
C MET A 1 -95.33 12.27 -32.39
N LYS A 2 -94.64 12.96 -31.50
CA LYS A 2 -93.25 13.39 -31.70
C LYS A 2 -92.45 12.65 -30.66
N GLU A 3 -91.64 11.71 -31.11
CA GLU A 3 -90.68 11.02 -30.26
C GLU A 3 -89.50 11.97 -29.95
N LYS A 4 -89.15 12.08 -28.69
CA LYS A 4 -88.01 12.82 -28.22
C LYS A 4 -86.81 11.84 -28.01
N LEU A 5 -85.76 11.99 -28.80
CA LEU A 5 -84.54 11.29 -28.67
C LEU A 5 -83.71 11.91 -27.53
N LEU A 6 -83.42 11.11 -26.52
CA LEU A 6 -82.61 11.53 -25.36
C LEU A 6 -81.18 11.19 -25.62
N LEU A 7 -80.28 12.21 -25.79
CA LEU A 7 -78.85 12.04 -25.94
C LEU A 7 -78.22 11.93 -24.55
N ILE A 8 -77.63 10.79 -24.24
CA ILE A 8 -76.85 10.58 -23.04
C ILE A 8 -75.37 10.94 -23.37
N VAL A 9 -74.87 12.01 -22.77
CA VAL A 9 -73.44 12.39 -22.82
C VAL A 9 -72.74 11.73 -21.65
N ILE A 10 -71.82 10.82 -21.97
CA ILE A 10 -70.89 10.19 -20.97
C ILE A 10 -69.65 11.04 -20.91
N PRO A 11 -69.16 11.57 -19.73
CA PRO A 11 -67.88 12.24 -19.62
C PRO A 11 -66.79 11.21 -19.54
N ALA A 12 -65.85 11.25 -20.48
CA ALA A 12 -64.61 10.48 -20.44
C ALA A 12 -63.72 11.05 -19.35
N LEU A 13 -63.50 10.29 -18.28
CA LEU A 13 -62.40 10.57 -17.30
C LEU A 13 -61.08 10.27 -17.95
N MET A 14 -60.28 11.30 -18.26
CA MET A 14 -58.86 11.19 -18.57
C MET A 14 -58.10 10.97 -17.25
N ALA A 15 -57.68 9.75 -16.98
CA ALA A 15 -56.71 9.44 -15.94
C ALA A 15 -55.33 9.90 -16.41
N GLY A 16 -54.92 11.08 -15.98
CA GLY A 16 -53.54 11.54 -16.13
C GLY A 16 -52.63 10.71 -15.25
N CYS A 17 -51.82 9.85 -15.84
CA CYS A 17 -50.66 9.27 -15.15
C CYS A 17 -49.64 10.39 -14.83
N ASN A 18 -49.65 10.88 -13.60
CA ASN A 18 -48.52 11.61 -13.05
C ASN A 18 -47.38 10.61 -12.88
N GLN A 19 -46.45 10.61 -13.81
CA GLN A 19 -45.11 10.08 -13.54
C GLN A 19 -44.46 11.08 -12.58
N GLU A 20 -44.46 10.78 -11.30
CA GLU A 20 -43.53 11.37 -10.37
C GLU A 20 -42.11 11.04 -10.88
N LYS A 21 -41.45 12.05 -11.46
CA LYS A 21 -40.03 12.01 -11.63
C LYS A 21 -39.44 11.91 -10.22
N GLU A 22 -38.87 10.75 -9.87
CA GLU A 22 -37.98 10.64 -8.71
C GLU A 22 -36.98 11.77 -8.78
N LYS A 23 -37.08 12.72 -7.87
CA LYS A 23 -36.03 13.71 -7.64
C LYS A 23 -34.84 12.93 -7.18
N LYS A 24 -33.80 12.78 -8.03
CA LYS A 24 -32.49 12.39 -7.61
C LYS A 24 -32.08 13.27 -6.42
N SER A 25 -31.87 12.67 -5.29
CA SER A 25 -31.33 13.34 -4.10
C SER A 25 -29.91 13.79 -4.43
N ASP A 26 -29.72 15.09 -4.67
CA ASP A 26 -28.42 15.74 -4.79
C ASP A 26 -27.78 15.96 -3.38
N THR A 27 -27.90 14.99 -2.50
CA THR A 27 -27.16 15.02 -1.25
C THR A 27 -25.68 14.79 -1.59
N PRO A 28 -24.76 15.69 -1.25
CA PRO A 28 -23.34 15.47 -1.46
C PRO A 28 -22.93 14.12 -0.86
N ALA A 29 -22.10 13.36 -1.58
CA ALA A 29 -21.59 12.12 -1.06
C ALA A 29 -20.83 12.40 0.24
N GLU A 30 -21.10 11.63 1.30
CA GLU A 30 -20.35 11.72 2.55
C GLU A 30 -18.94 11.20 2.28
N THR A 31 -17.90 11.98 2.59
CA THR A 31 -16.50 11.64 2.29
C THR A 31 -15.64 11.48 3.55
N ALA A 32 -16.23 11.61 4.73
CA ALA A 32 -15.55 11.51 6.01
C ALA A 32 -14.26 12.37 6.10
N GLY A 33 -14.29 13.54 5.46
CA GLY A 33 -13.18 14.50 5.43
C GLY A 33 -12.15 14.28 4.31
N LEU A 34 -12.32 13.27 3.47
CA LEU A 34 -11.45 13.01 2.32
C LEU A 34 -11.95 13.72 1.06
N SER A 35 -11.03 14.01 0.14
CA SER A 35 -11.34 14.45 -1.22
C SER A 35 -11.30 13.21 -2.13
N LEU A 36 -12.43 12.92 -2.81
CA LEU A 36 -12.62 11.73 -3.65
C LEU A 36 -13.20 12.11 -5.01
N PRO A 37 -12.99 11.28 -6.06
CA PRO A 37 -13.64 11.48 -7.34
C PRO A 37 -15.17 11.41 -7.23
N GLN A 38 -15.85 12.04 -8.19
CA GLN A 38 -17.33 12.07 -8.22
C GLN A 38 -17.94 10.67 -8.19
N GLY A 39 -18.96 10.48 -7.35
CA GLY A 39 -19.70 9.23 -7.17
C GLY A 39 -19.11 8.31 -6.10
N PHE A 40 -17.92 8.63 -5.59
CA PHE A 40 -17.34 7.93 -4.45
C PHE A 40 -17.81 8.54 -3.12
N SER A 41 -17.87 7.69 -2.11
CA SER A 41 -18.18 8.04 -0.73
C SER A 41 -17.17 7.37 0.19
N ALA A 42 -16.87 8.00 1.31
CA ALA A 42 -16.07 7.41 2.38
C ALA A 42 -16.87 7.39 3.68
N MET A 43 -16.68 6.34 4.46
CA MET A 43 -17.14 6.28 5.84
C MET A 43 -16.02 5.77 6.75
N ILE A 44 -15.97 6.24 7.97
CA ILE A 44 -15.04 5.74 8.98
C ILE A 44 -15.64 4.46 9.57
N VAL A 45 -14.86 3.36 9.47
CA VAL A 45 -15.22 2.03 10.01
C VAL A 45 -14.78 1.92 11.47
N GLY A 46 -13.62 2.47 11.80
CA GLY A 46 -13.06 2.49 13.15
C GLY A 46 -12.04 3.59 13.32
N GLU A 47 -11.89 4.08 14.54
CA GLU A 47 -10.96 5.15 14.93
C GLU A 47 -10.21 4.77 16.20
N ASP A 48 -9.10 5.43 16.45
CA ASP A 48 -8.25 5.20 17.64
C ASP A 48 -7.83 3.73 17.78
N LEU A 49 -7.50 3.10 16.65
CA LEU A 49 -7.16 1.68 16.61
C LEU A 49 -5.67 1.39 16.94
N GLY A 50 -4.85 2.42 17.09
CA GLY A 50 -3.40 2.34 17.27
C GLY A 50 -2.65 2.65 15.96
N HIS A 51 -1.34 2.41 15.95
CA HIS A 51 -0.50 2.65 14.78
C HIS A 51 -0.69 1.53 13.74
N THR A 52 -1.83 1.57 13.02
CA THR A 52 -2.18 0.56 11.99
C THR A 52 -1.24 0.63 10.81
N ARG A 53 -0.79 -0.54 10.33
CA ARG A 53 0.12 -0.63 9.18
C ARG A 53 -0.58 -1.21 7.96
N HIS A 54 -0.39 -2.48 7.65
CA HIS A 54 -1.14 -3.16 6.59
C HIS A 54 -2.42 -3.79 7.15
N MET A 55 -3.35 -4.10 6.28
CA MET A 55 -4.61 -4.73 6.68
C MET A 55 -5.14 -5.69 5.61
N GLU A 56 -6.02 -6.57 6.06
CA GLU A 56 -6.78 -7.49 5.23
C GLU A 56 -8.26 -7.46 5.59
N VAL A 57 -9.12 -7.65 4.61
CA VAL A 57 -10.55 -7.83 4.82
C VAL A 57 -10.93 -9.25 4.42
N ALA A 58 -11.43 -10.00 5.39
CA ALA A 58 -11.84 -11.38 5.18
C ALA A 58 -13.14 -11.47 4.37
N ALA A 59 -13.44 -12.65 3.82
CA ALA A 59 -14.64 -12.89 3.00
C ALA A 59 -15.97 -12.65 3.74
N ASN A 60 -15.96 -12.69 5.08
CA ASN A 60 -17.10 -12.36 5.92
C ASN A 60 -17.17 -10.88 6.33
N GLY A 61 -16.24 -10.04 5.88
CA GLY A 61 -16.17 -8.62 6.18
C GLY A 61 -15.34 -8.25 7.42
N ASP A 62 -14.82 -9.22 8.18
CA ASP A 62 -13.91 -8.94 9.29
C ASP A 62 -12.62 -8.29 8.79
N ILE A 63 -12.14 -7.29 9.51
CA ILE A 63 -10.92 -6.56 9.18
C ILE A 63 -9.84 -6.93 10.19
N TYR A 64 -8.64 -7.19 9.69
CA TYR A 64 -7.44 -7.43 10.48
C TYR A 64 -6.39 -6.42 10.08
N ALA A 65 -5.90 -5.59 11.02
CA ALA A 65 -4.82 -4.65 10.77
C ALA A 65 -3.64 -4.91 11.70
N SER A 66 -2.45 -4.98 11.13
CA SER A 66 -1.20 -5.06 11.88
C SER A 66 -0.91 -3.73 12.57
N LEU A 67 -0.26 -3.76 13.72
CA LEU A 67 0.12 -2.60 14.51
C LEU A 67 1.66 -2.49 14.59
N ALA A 68 2.17 -1.26 14.36
CA ALA A 68 3.60 -0.97 14.59
C ALA A 68 3.98 -0.96 16.07
N GLN A 69 3.01 -0.76 16.96
CA GLN A 69 3.17 -0.76 18.41
C GLN A 69 1.99 -1.49 19.03
N GLU A 70 2.26 -2.22 20.12
CA GLU A 70 1.21 -2.90 20.86
C GLU A 70 0.14 -1.93 21.38
N LYS A 71 -1.12 -2.34 21.26
CA LYS A 71 -2.26 -1.67 21.87
C LYS A 71 -3.18 -2.70 22.50
N ASN A 72 -3.63 -2.44 23.73
CA ASN A 72 -4.55 -3.29 24.48
C ASN A 72 -4.11 -4.77 24.57
N GLY A 73 -2.80 -5.02 24.64
CA GLY A 73 -2.23 -6.37 24.75
C GLY A 73 -2.13 -7.14 23.43
N GLY A 74 -2.17 -6.46 22.28
CA GLY A 74 -2.02 -7.11 20.98
C GLY A 74 -1.33 -6.27 19.92
N GLY A 75 -0.69 -6.94 18.97
CA GLY A 75 -0.07 -6.33 17.80
C GLY A 75 -0.92 -6.43 16.52
N VAL A 76 -2.13 -6.97 16.63
CA VAL A 76 -3.16 -6.98 15.58
C VAL A 76 -4.47 -6.47 16.19
N VAL A 77 -5.14 -5.57 15.47
CA VAL A 77 -6.52 -5.16 15.75
C VAL A 77 -7.48 -5.87 14.81
N CYS A 78 -8.57 -6.39 15.36
CA CYS A 78 -9.64 -7.06 14.63
C CYS A 78 -10.93 -6.27 14.75
N LEU A 79 -11.61 -6.04 13.65
CA LEU A 79 -12.86 -5.30 13.62
C LEU A 79 -13.96 -6.14 12.95
N ARG A 80 -15.17 -6.05 13.49
CA ARG A 80 -16.39 -6.62 12.90
C ARG A 80 -17.53 -5.62 12.98
N ASP A 81 -18.25 -5.46 11.89
CA ASP A 81 -19.55 -4.85 11.83
C ASP A 81 -20.62 -5.96 11.94
N SER A 82 -21.17 -6.17 13.13
CA SER A 82 -22.23 -7.17 13.35
C SER A 82 -23.65 -6.60 13.21
N THR A 83 -23.78 -5.27 13.08
CA THR A 83 -25.05 -4.58 12.87
C THR A 83 -25.38 -4.35 11.39
N GLY A 84 -24.36 -4.34 10.52
CA GLY A 84 -24.51 -4.10 9.09
C GLY A 84 -24.64 -2.62 8.72
N ASP A 85 -24.27 -1.70 9.61
CA ASP A 85 -24.32 -0.26 9.37
C ASP A 85 -23.04 0.32 8.74
N GLY A 86 -22.02 -0.53 8.56
CA GLY A 86 -20.74 -0.20 7.97
C GLY A 86 -19.69 0.27 8.96
N LYS A 87 -20.02 0.37 10.26
CA LYS A 87 -19.10 0.69 11.34
C LYS A 87 -18.80 -0.55 12.18
N ALA A 88 -17.57 -0.67 12.65
CA ALA A 88 -17.23 -1.75 13.54
C ALA A 88 -17.85 -1.51 14.91
N ASP A 89 -18.70 -2.43 15.38
CA ASP A 89 -19.24 -2.47 16.73
C ASP A 89 -18.46 -3.43 17.65
N ARG A 90 -17.58 -4.27 17.09
CA ARG A 90 -16.63 -5.10 17.82
C ARG A 90 -15.23 -4.77 17.39
N VAL A 91 -14.38 -4.36 18.36
CA VAL A 91 -12.96 -4.09 18.18
C VAL A 91 -12.20 -4.87 19.23
N GLU A 92 -11.37 -5.80 18.80
CA GLU A 92 -10.61 -6.69 19.66
C GLU A 92 -9.14 -6.69 19.25
N TYR A 93 -8.25 -6.98 20.19
CA TYR A 93 -6.79 -7.00 19.97
C TYR A 93 -6.23 -8.35 20.33
N PHE A 94 -5.21 -8.81 19.58
CA PHE A 94 -4.52 -10.06 19.86
C PHE A 94 -3.12 -10.07 19.24
N GLY A 95 -2.36 -11.15 19.51
CA GLY A 95 -1.07 -11.43 18.90
C GLY A 95 0.11 -10.87 19.67
N ASP A 96 1.16 -11.67 19.77
CA ASP A 96 2.36 -11.42 20.59
C ASP A 96 3.40 -10.55 19.88
N PHE A 97 3.16 -10.19 18.60
CA PHE A 97 4.11 -9.51 17.75
C PHE A 97 3.56 -8.18 17.25
N THR A 98 4.42 -7.19 17.10
CA THR A 98 4.16 -5.97 16.34
C THR A 98 4.90 -6.02 15.01
N GLY A 99 4.41 -5.30 13.99
CA GLY A 99 5.02 -5.34 12.66
C GLY A 99 4.17 -4.71 11.57
N THR A 100 4.44 -5.06 10.32
CA THR A 100 3.75 -4.46 9.17
C THR A 100 3.03 -5.50 8.31
N GLY A 101 3.70 -6.62 7.97
CA GLY A 101 3.11 -7.61 7.08
C GLY A 101 1.90 -8.30 7.69
N ILE A 102 0.81 -8.38 6.92
CA ILE A 102 -0.39 -9.16 7.28
C ILE A 102 -1.00 -9.75 6.02
N GLY A 103 -1.60 -10.94 6.12
CA GLY A 103 -2.19 -11.59 4.95
C GLY A 103 -3.06 -12.79 5.32
N LEU A 104 -4.12 -13.01 4.54
CA LEU A 104 -5.03 -14.15 4.69
C LEU A 104 -4.72 -15.23 3.64
N TYR A 105 -4.39 -16.44 4.10
CA TYR A 105 -4.10 -17.55 3.20
C TYR A 105 -4.48 -18.90 3.82
N ASN A 106 -5.20 -19.74 3.07
CA ASN A 106 -5.55 -21.13 3.45
C ASN A 106 -6.14 -21.30 4.86
N GLY A 107 -6.98 -20.37 5.32
CA GLY A 107 -7.63 -20.45 6.64
C GLY A 107 -6.74 -20.00 7.81
N TYR A 108 -5.65 -19.31 7.51
CA TYR A 108 -4.76 -18.70 8.47
C TYR A 108 -4.63 -17.20 8.23
N LEU A 109 -4.38 -16.47 9.33
CA LEU A 109 -3.88 -15.11 9.31
C LEU A 109 -2.37 -15.16 9.49
N TYR A 110 -1.62 -14.69 8.50
CA TYR A 110 -0.17 -14.55 8.55
C TYR A 110 0.20 -13.18 9.03
N PHE A 111 1.29 -13.10 9.79
CA PHE A 111 1.80 -11.86 10.35
C PHE A 111 3.31 -11.76 10.16
N GLY A 112 3.78 -10.62 9.64
CA GLY A 112 5.19 -10.29 9.44
C GLY A 112 5.70 -9.36 10.53
N ALA A 113 6.33 -9.95 11.54
CA ALA A 113 7.11 -9.24 12.53
C ALA A 113 8.53 -8.96 11.99
N ASP A 114 9.31 -8.14 12.70
CA ASP A 114 10.61 -7.69 12.22
C ASP A 114 11.63 -8.83 12.01
N THR A 115 11.50 -9.94 12.75
CA THR A 115 12.46 -11.07 12.71
C THR A 115 11.85 -12.40 12.28
N VAL A 116 10.52 -12.46 12.11
CA VAL A 116 9.81 -13.72 11.84
C VAL A 116 8.49 -13.49 11.10
N ILE A 117 8.12 -14.44 10.25
CA ILE A 117 6.76 -14.59 9.72
C ILE A 117 6.08 -15.71 10.49
N VAL A 118 4.96 -15.40 11.12
CA VAL A 118 4.12 -16.37 11.84
C VAL A 118 2.74 -16.47 11.21
N ARG A 119 1.99 -17.51 11.55
CA ARG A 119 0.57 -17.61 11.20
C ARG A 119 -0.28 -18.08 12.39
N TYR A 120 -1.49 -17.58 12.45
CA TYR A 120 -2.53 -17.92 13.41
C TYR A 120 -3.67 -18.62 12.69
N LYS A 121 -4.21 -19.69 13.26
CA LYS A 121 -5.32 -20.41 12.65
C LYS A 121 -6.64 -19.65 12.86
N LEU A 122 -7.35 -19.42 11.76
CA LEU A 122 -8.67 -18.81 11.78
C LEU A 122 -9.75 -19.90 11.92
N SER A 123 -10.61 -19.74 12.92
CA SER A 123 -11.77 -20.61 13.10
C SER A 123 -13.02 -19.93 12.55
N PRO A 124 -13.86 -20.65 11.78
CA PRO A 124 -15.06 -20.08 11.19
C PRO A 124 -15.97 -19.39 12.23
N GLY A 125 -16.37 -18.15 11.94
CA GLY A 125 -17.25 -17.34 12.82
C GLY A 125 -16.58 -16.67 14.01
N GLN A 126 -15.33 -17.00 14.33
CA GLN A 126 -14.56 -16.29 15.37
C GLN A 126 -13.90 -15.05 14.75
N LEU A 127 -13.90 -13.95 15.49
CA LEU A 127 -13.20 -12.72 15.10
C LEU A 127 -11.71 -12.84 15.42
N ILE A 128 -11.37 -13.29 16.63
CA ILE A 128 -9.98 -13.52 17.04
C ILE A 128 -9.55 -14.94 16.63
N PRO A 129 -8.38 -15.09 15.96
CA PRO A 129 -7.77 -16.39 15.70
C PRO A 129 -7.47 -17.19 16.98
N GLU A 130 -7.15 -18.46 16.84
CA GLU A 130 -6.61 -19.27 17.94
C GLU A 130 -5.31 -18.60 18.46
N PRO A 131 -5.06 -18.58 19.78
CA PRO A 131 -3.93 -17.84 20.35
C PRO A 131 -2.57 -18.46 20.04
N SER A 132 -2.54 -19.74 19.65
CA SER A 132 -1.30 -20.40 19.23
C SER A 132 -0.89 -19.99 17.81
N TRP A 133 0.39 -19.76 17.62
CA TRP A 133 0.95 -19.44 16.31
C TRP A 133 2.00 -20.46 15.87
N GLU A 134 2.23 -20.50 14.57
CA GLU A 134 3.23 -21.35 13.90
C GLU A 134 4.22 -20.46 13.15
N VAL A 135 5.52 -20.80 13.23
CA VAL A 135 6.56 -20.10 12.46
C VAL A 135 6.56 -20.62 11.02
N ILE A 136 6.44 -19.70 10.06
CA ILE A 136 6.60 -19.96 8.63
C ILE A 136 8.04 -19.75 8.20
N ALA A 137 8.59 -18.56 8.44
CA ALA A 137 9.97 -18.23 8.11
C ALA A 137 10.58 -17.35 9.19
N GLY A 138 11.85 -17.58 9.49
CA GLY A 138 12.62 -16.84 10.49
C GLY A 138 14.07 -16.68 10.06
N GLY A 139 14.92 -16.35 11.04
CA GLY A 139 16.34 -16.07 10.78
C GLY A 139 16.59 -14.71 10.13
N PHE A 140 15.58 -13.84 10.10
CA PHE A 140 15.76 -12.43 9.75
C PHE A 140 16.47 -11.72 10.91
N GLU A 141 17.53 -11.00 10.59
CA GLU A 141 18.26 -10.24 11.60
C GLU A 141 17.43 -9.03 12.08
N GLU A 142 17.50 -8.75 13.37
CA GLU A 142 16.95 -7.54 13.95
C GLU A 142 17.72 -6.31 13.46
N THR A 143 16.99 -5.29 13.01
CA THR A 143 17.57 -4.06 12.49
C THR A 143 16.84 -2.84 13.06
N HIS A 144 17.54 -1.69 13.14
CA HIS A 144 16.94 -0.44 13.60
C HIS A 144 16.37 0.41 12.46
N GLN A 145 16.67 0.06 11.21
CA GLN A 145 16.16 0.71 9.99
C GLN A 145 15.59 -0.36 9.08
N HIS A 146 14.46 -0.07 8.44
CA HIS A 146 13.81 -0.91 7.45
C HIS A 146 13.57 -2.35 7.95
N SER A 147 13.19 -2.46 9.23
CA SER A 147 13.01 -3.75 9.92
C SER A 147 11.80 -4.53 9.44
N THR A 148 10.79 -3.86 8.89
CA THR A 148 9.50 -4.44 8.51
C THR A 148 9.62 -5.58 7.49
N LYS A 149 8.71 -6.56 7.59
CA LYS A 149 8.63 -7.73 6.71
C LYS A 149 7.25 -7.82 6.04
N PRO A 150 6.91 -6.86 5.15
CA PRO A 150 5.73 -7.03 4.31
C PRO A 150 5.92 -8.20 3.35
N PHE A 151 4.81 -8.79 2.95
CA PHE A 151 4.83 -9.97 2.09
C PHE A 151 3.60 -10.07 1.20
N SER A 152 3.70 -10.90 0.16
CA SER A 152 2.58 -11.25 -0.72
C SER A 152 2.56 -12.74 -1.02
N PHE A 153 1.35 -13.29 -1.27
CA PHE A 153 1.15 -14.67 -1.71
C PHE A 153 0.88 -14.75 -3.21
N ASP A 154 1.48 -15.71 -3.91
CA ASP A 154 1.16 -15.97 -5.32
C ASP A 154 -0.15 -16.76 -5.53
N GLY A 155 -0.75 -17.23 -4.45
CA GLY A 155 -1.92 -18.11 -4.50
C GLY A 155 -1.62 -19.56 -4.86
N ASN A 156 -0.36 -19.92 -5.12
CA ASN A 156 0.10 -21.23 -5.52
C ASN A 156 1.07 -21.86 -4.50
N GLY A 157 0.99 -21.41 -3.24
CA GLY A 157 1.77 -21.97 -2.15
C GLY A 157 3.10 -21.28 -1.89
N GLN A 158 3.36 -20.11 -2.49
CA GLN A 158 4.56 -19.32 -2.21
C GLN A 158 4.21 -18.01 -1.49
N ILE A 159 5.11 -17.59 -0.62
CA ILE A 159 5.10 -16.29 0.04
C ILE A 159 6.40 -15.55 -0.30
N TYR A 160 6.27 -14.29 -0.70
CA TYR A 160 7.37 -13.39 -1.07
C TYR A 160 7.51 -12.34 0.01
N VAL A 161 8.64 -12.35 0.73
CA VAL A 161 8.89 -11.48 1.88
C VAL A 161 9.94 -10.44 1.50
N THR A 162 9.62 -9.17 1.69
CA THR A 162 10.61 -8.10 1.51
C THR A 162 11.50 -7.98 2.74
N VAL A 163 12.79 -7.80 2.52
CA VAL A 163 13.79 -7.64 3.59
C VAL A 163 14.59 -6.38 3.30
N GLY A 164 14.23 -5.29 3.94
CA GLY A 164 14.88 -3.99 3.78
C GLY A 164 16.31 -3.99 4.29
N ALA A 165 17.15 -3.12 3.73
CA ALA A 165 18.54 -2.99 4.14
C ALA A 165 18.69 -2.04 5.33
N PRO A 166 19.48 -2.38 6.36
CA PRO A 166 19.67 -1.55 7.56
C PRO A 166 20.63 -0.37 7.34
N ALA A 167 20.63 0.20 6.13
CA ALA A 167 21.50 1.31 5.76
C ALA A 167 20.89 2.15 4.65
N ASN A 168 21.33 3.40 4.52
CA ASN A 168 20.92 4.30 3.46
C ASN A 168 21.53 3.90 2.09
N ALA A 169 22.87 3.73 2.06
CA ALA A 169 23.63 3.48 0.84
C ALA A 169 24.83 2.53 1.04
N CYS A 170 24.78 1.63 2.04
CA CYS A 170 25.83 0.66 2.35
C CYS A 170 27.24 1.31 2.47
N GLN A 171 27.30 2.43 3.18
CA GLN A 171 28.56 3.13 3.46
C GLN A 171 29.37 2.45 4.58
N GLU A 172 30.68 2.67 4.64
CA GLU A 172 31.52 2.25 5.76
C GLU A 172 31.02 2.83 7.10
N GLN A 173 30.53 4.06 7.06
CA GLN A 173 29.80 4.73 8.15
C GLN A 173 28.47 5.24 7.58
N ASP A 174 27.38 4.60 7.95
CA ASP A 174 26.05 4.93 7.41
C ASP A 174 25.69 6.40 7.65
N ARG A 175 25.03 7.02 6.66
CA ARG A 175 24.56 8.41 6.69
C ARG A 175 25.63 9.43 7.08
N THR A 176 26.89 9.20 6.67
CA THR A 176 28.02 10.09 6.99
C THR A 176 28.59 10.72 5.72
N LYS A 177 28.67 12.06 5.71
CA LYS A 177 29.26 12.82 4.59
C LYS A 177 30.71 12.38 4.33
N GLY A 178 31.03 12.06 3.07
CA GLY A 178 32.37 11.62 2.65
C GLY A 178 32.71 10.17 2.98
N SER A 179 31.84 9.43 3.66
CA SER A 179 32.01 8.00 3.85
C SER A 179 31.78 7.27 2.52
N LYS A 180 32.69 6.35 2.19
CA LYS A 180 32.64 5.58 0.94
C LYS A 180 31.64 4.43 1.05
N GLY A 181 31.07 4.03 -0.07
CA GLY A 181 30.32 2.80 -0.18
C GLY A 181 31.23 1.58 -0.10
N MET A 182 30.76 0.53 0.57
CA MET A 182 31.44 -0.76 0.60
C MET A 182 31.22 -1.51 -0.71
N ASP A 183 32.28 -1.93 -1.38
CA ASP A 183 32.21 -2.67 -2.65
C ASP A 183 33.10 -3.91 -2.61
N PRO A 184 32.55 -5.14 -2.58
CA PRO A 184 31.12 -5.45 -2.59
C PRO A 184 30.41 -5.08 -1.27
N CYS A 185 29.12 -4.72 -1.36
CA CYS A 185 28.29 -4.43 -0.19
C CYS A 185 27.94 -5.72 0.56
N PRO A 186 28.43 -5.92 1.82
CA PRO A 186 28.16 -7.15 2.57
C PRO A 186 26.70 -7.27 2.99
N LEU A 187 25.94 -6.17 3.08
CA LEU A 187 24.53 -6.20 3.44
C LEU A 187 23.68 -6.94 2.42
N LEU A 188 24.10 -6.97 1.15
CA LEU A 188 23.38 -7.69 0.10
C LEU A 188 23.33 -9.20 0.31
N GLU A 189 24.13 -9.75 1.22
CA GLU A 189 24.03 -11.18 1.54
C GLU A 189 22.68 -11.53 2.16
N ARG A 190 22.11 -10.68 3.03
CA ARG A 190 20.91 -10.96 3.83
C ARG A 190 19.79 -9.92 3.69
N PHE A 191 20.08 -8.77 3.09
CA PHE A 191 19.17 -7.62 3.03
C PHE A 191 19.04 -7.06 1.61
N GLY A 192 18.20 -6.06 1.47
CA GLY A 192 18.08 -5.33 0.21
C GLY A 192 17.47 -6.14 -0.91
N GLY A 193 16.40 -6.90 -0.64
CA GLY A 193 15.77 -7.75 -1.64
C GLY A 193 14.47 -8.40 -1.19
N ILE A 194 14.05 -9.39 -1.96
CA ILE A 194 12.83 -10.18 -1.72
C ILE A 194 13.22 -11.67 -1.67
N TRP A 195 12.74 -12.37 -0.64
CA TRP A 195 12.92 -13.81 -0.46
C TRP A 195 11.61 -14.55 -0.62
N ARG A 196 11.65 -15.66 -1.37
CA ARG A 196 10.55 -16.56 -1.56
C ARG A 196 10.68 -17.76 -0.65
N PHE A 197 9.56 -18.14 0.00
CA PHE A 197 9.42 -19.34 0.84
C PHE A 197 8.18 -20.11 0.45
N SER A 198 8.05 -21.35 0.94
CA SER A 198 6.76 -22.05 0.92
C SER A 198 5.83 -21.45 1.97
N ALA A 199 4.60 -21.13 1.58
CA ALA A 199 3.61 -20.58 2.51
C ALA A 199 3.16 -21.59 3.59
N ASP A 200 3.22 -22.89 3.29
CA ASP A 200 2.71 -23.94 4.18
C ASP A 200 3.80 -24.72 4.93
N LYS A 201 5.08 -24.58 4.55
CA LYS A 201 6.20 -25.24 5.24
C LYS A 201 6.57 -24.44 6.50
N LEU A 202 6.60 -25.12 7.65
CA LEU A 202 6.95 -24.52 8.93
C LEU A 202 8.47 -24.43 9.15
N ASN A 203 8.88 -23.48 9.98
CA ASN A 203 10.23 -23.31 10.51
C ASN A 203 11.31 -23.19 9.43
N GLN A 204 11.03 -22.44 8.37
CA GLN A 204 12.02 -22.12 7.34
C GLN A 204 12.97 -21.03 7.84
N ASP A 205 14.24 -21.14 7.46
CA ASP A 205 15.29 -20.15 7.78
C ASP A 205 15.65 -19.34 6.54
N GLN A 206 15.80 -18.02 6.67
CA GLN A 206 16.09 -17.12 5.55
C GLN A 206 17.25 -17.59 4.69
N MET A 207 18.34 -17.99 5.31
CA MET A 207 19.60 -18.32 4.59
C MET A 207 19.69 -19.78 4.14
N LYS A 208 18.94 -20.69 4.77
CA LYS A 208 18.98 -22.11 4.43
C LYS A 208 17.89 -22.55 3.50
N ASP A 209 16.68 -22.02 3.71
CA ASP A 209 15.45 -22.42 3.00
C ASP A 209 14.92 -21.33 2.07
N GLY A 210 15.26 -20.06 2.33
CA GLY A 210 14.81 -18.93 1.54
C GLY A 210 15.50 -18.89 0.18
N TYR A 211 14.71 -18.69 -0.87
CA TYR A 211 15.20 -18.42 -2.22
C TYR A 211 15.23 -16.92 -2.47
N ARG A 212 16.40 -16.34 -2.74
CA ARG A 212 16.49 -14.92 -3.11
C ARG A 212 15.88 -14.70 -4.48
N TYR A 213 14.67 -14.14 -4.49
CA TYR A 213 13.89 -13.90 -5.69
C TYR A 213 14.32 -12.62 -6.42
N ALA A 214 14.64 -11.57 -5.67
CA ALA A 214 15.15 -10.31 -6.20
C ALA A 214 16.15 -9.65 -5.25
N THR A 215 17.03 -8.79 -5.78
CA THR A 215 18.05 -8.04 -5.04
C THR A 215 18.09 -6.57 -5.45
N GLY A 216 18.91 -5.77 -4.79
CA GLY A 216 19.11 -4.37 -5.15
C GLY A 216 17.94 -3.46 -4.81
N ILE A 217 17.12 -3.84 -3.82
CA ILE A 217 15.96 -3.09 -3.32
C ILE A 217 16.27 -2.59 -1.92
N ARG A 218 16.45 -1.27 -1.73
CA ARG A 218 16.81 -0.69 -0.44
C ARG A 218 15.80 -1.00 0.65
N ASN A 219 14.54 -0.67 0.40
CA ASN A 219 13.42 -0.90 1.31
C ASN A 219 12.11 -0.85 0.53
N ALA A 220 11.40 -1.96 0.43
CA ALA A 220 10.06 -2.01 -0.14
C ALA A 220 9.07 -2.36 0.96
N VAL A 221 8.22 -1.40 1.32
CA VAL A 221 7.11 -1.62 2.26
C VAL A 221 5.87 -2.09 1.51
N ALA A 222 5.60 -1.51 0.36
CA ALA A 222 4.49 -1.87 -0.52
C ALA A 222 4.87 -3.06 -1.40
N THR A 223 4.09 -4.16 -1.33
CA THR A 223 4.26 -5.33 -2.19
C THR A 223 2.93 -6.02 -2.43
N HIS A 224 2.68 -6.44 -3.67
CA HIS A 224 1.44 -7.13 -4.02
C HIS A 224 1.62 -8.07 -5.21
N TRP A 225 1.04 -9.27 -5.11
CA TRP A 225 0.96 -10.20 -6.22
C TRP A 225 -0.27 -9.90 -7.08
N ASN A 226 -0.06 -9.44 -8.31
CA ASN A 226 -1.14 -9.29 -9.27
C ASN A 226 -1.57 -10.67 -9.80
N LYS A 227 -2.69 -11.17 -9.30
CA LYS A 227 -3.21 -12.49 -9.68
C LYS A 227 -3.57 -12.61 -11.15
N LYS A 228 -4.02 -11.51 -11.78
CA LYS A 228 -4.40 -11.48 -13.19
C LYS A 228 -3.20 -11.71 -14.10
N GLU A 229 -2.08 -11.08 -13.80
CA GLU A 229 -0.87 -11.14 -14.60
C GLU A 229 0.11 -12.23 -14.11
N GLY A 230 -0.12 -12.81 -12.92
CA GLY A 230 0.77 -13.79 -12.30
C GLY A 230 2.16 -13.22 -12.01
N LYS A 231 2.23 -11.96 -11.52
CA LYS A 231 3.47 -11.23 -11.28
C LYS A 231 3.48 -10.54 -9.93
N LEU A 232 4.68 -10.47 -9.36
CA LEU A 232 4.96 -9.71 -8.16
C LEU A 232 5.31 -8.26 -8.50
N TYR A 233 4.78 -7.33 -7.71
CA TYR A 233 5.11 -5.92 -7.79
C TYR A 233 5.51 -5.41 -6.41
N ALA A 234 6.38 -4.40 -6.39
CA ALA A 234 6.81 -3.74 -5.17
C ALA A 234 7.08 -2.25 -5.45
N LEU A 235 6.96 -1.42 -4.42
CA LEU A 235 7.49 -0.06 -4.47
C LEU A 235 8.60 0.08 -3.44
N GLN A 236 9.76 0.59 -3.87
CA GLN A 236 10.85 0.86 -2.96
C GLN A 236 10.95 2.33 -2.61
N HIS A 237 11.32 2.59 -1.37
CA HIS A 237 11.72 3.91 -0.90
C HIS A 237 13.13 4.22 -1.38
N GLY A 238 13.29 5.33 -2.10
CA GLY A 238 14.58 5.84 -2.52
C GLY A 238 15.53 6.13 -1.34
N ARG A 239 16.81 6.25 -1.62
CA ARG A 239 17.78 6.65 -0.61
C ARG A 239 17.56 8.11 -0.18
N ASP A 240 18.00 8.48 1.01
CA ASP A 240 17.82 9.83 1.56
C ASP A 240 19.05 10.72 1.39
N GLN A 241 18.85 12.06 1.50
CA GLN A 241 19.87 13.03 1.87
C GLN A 241 20.97 13.26 0.81
N LEU A 242 20.62 13.27 -0.49
CA LEU A 242 21.58 13.52 -1.57
C LEU A 242 22.30 14.89 -1.43
N ASN A 243 21.55 15.99 -1.30
CA ASN A 243 22.14 17.31 -1.14
C ASN A 243 22.92 17.43 0.18
N GLN A 244 22.41 16.87 1.26
CA GLN A 244 23.06 16.98 2.58
C GLN A 244 24.47 16.37 2.58
N PHE A 245 24.66 15.24 1.87
CA PHE A 245 25.93 14.54 1.80
C PHE A 245 26.79 14.97 0.61
N TYR A 246 26.16 15.38 -0.49
CA TYR A 246 26.82 15.74 -1.76
C TYR A 246 26.32 17.08 -2.31
N PRO A 247 26.47 18.21 -1.56
CA PRO A 247 25.97 19.51 -1.98
C PRO A 247 26.62 20.07 -3.24
N ASP A 248 27.79 19.56 -3.62
CA ASP A 248 28.48 19.93 -4.87
C ASP A 248 27.87 19.24 -6.10
N LEU A 249 27.08 18.19 -5.92
CA LEU A 249 26.44 17.40 -7.00
C LEU A 249 24.94 17.67 -7.10
N TYR A 250 24.26 17.95 -6.00
CA TYR A 250 22.79 18.07 -5.93
C TYR A 250 22.37 19.35 -5.23
N THR A 251 21.43 20.08 -5.82
CA THR A 251 20.71 21.15 -5.12
C THR A 251 19.68 20.58 -4.14
N GLU A 252 19.14 21.44 -3.28
CA GLU A 252 18.06 21.07 -2.37
C GLU A 252 16.80 20.64 -3.14
N GLU A 253 16.45 21.38 -4.20
CA GLU A 253 15.31 21.06 -5.07
C GLU A 253 15.48 19.70 -5.74
N GLN A 254 16.69 19.41 -6.24
CA GLN A 254 16.99 18.08 -6.79
C GLN A 254 16.89 17.00 -5.71
N SER A 255 17.39 17.24 -4.51
CA SER A 255 17.32 16.29 -3.40
C SER A 255 15.89 16.04 -2.91
N ASN A 256 14.97 16.99 -3.07
CA ASN A 256 13.55 16.79 -2.82
C ASN A 256 12.89 15.82 -3.83
N GLU A 257 13.32 15.84 -5.08
CA GLU A 257 12.74 15.02 -6.14
C GLU A 257 13.49 13.71 -6.36
N LEU A 258 14.75 13.58 -5.90
CA LEU A 258 15.64 12.45 -6.17
C LEU A 258 16.06 11.73 -4.88
N PRO A 259 16.26 10.41 -4.98
CA PRO A 259 15.90 9.52 -6.07
C PRO A 259 14.40 9.29 -6.16
N ALA A 260 13.95 8.72 -7.26
CA ALA A 260 12.57 8.28 -7.42
C ALA A 260 12.16 7.30 -6.33
N GLU A 261 10.87 7.32 -5.97
CA GLU A 261 10.19 6.15 -5.45
C GLU A 261 9.87 5.23 -6.64
N GLU A 262 10.40 4.02 -6.62
CA GLU A 262 10.39 3.15 -7.80
C GLU A 262 9.27 2.12 -7.72
N PHE A 263 8.38 2.08 -8.72
CA PHE A 263 7.40 1.01 -8.90
C PHE A 263 8.02 -0.11 -9.74
N LEU A 264 8.20 -1.26 -9.14
CA LEU A 264 8.97 -2.38 -9.67
C LEU A 264 8.04 -3.51 -10.12
N LEU A 265 8.26 -4.02 -11.35
CA LEU A 265 7.83 -5.36 -11.75
C LEU A 265 8.93 -6.32 -11.35
N VAL A 266 8.67 -7.18 -10.38
CA VAL A 266 9.69 -8.06 -9.80
C VAL A 266 9.59 -9.44 -10.43
N GLU A 267 10.63 -9.85 -11.13
CA GLU A 267 10.77 -11.18 -11.71
C GLU A 267 11.89 -11.97 -11.03
N ASP A 268 11.93 -13.28 -11.28
CA ASP A 268 12.97 -14.14 -10.71
C ASP A 268 14.36 -13.72 -11.23
N GLY A 269 15.24 -13.35 -10.29
CA GLY A 269 16.59 -12.86 -10.57
C GLY A 269 16.70 -11.36 -10.80
N SER A 270 15.62 -10.57 -10.66
CA SER A 270 15.68 -9.11 -10.79
C SER A 270 16.70 -8.47 -9.85
N ASP A 271 17.43 -7.47 -10.39
CA ASP A 271 18.41 -6.66 -9.65
C ASP A 271 18.21 -5.17 -9.93
N PHE A 272 17.65 -4.46 -8.94
CA PHE A 272 17.32 -3.03 -9.07
C PHE A 272 18.46 -2.08 -8.69
N GLY A 273 19.63 -2.60 -8.33
CA GLY A 273 20.89 -1.87 -8.28
C GLY A 273 21.28 -1.24 -6.96
N TRP A 274 20.41 -1.15 -5.95
CA TRP A 274 20.83 -0.67 -4.63
C TRP A 274 21.95 -1.58 -4.06
N PRO A 275 22.99 -1.05 -3.41
CA PRO A 275 23.24 0.35 -3.05
C PRO A 275 24.01 1.13 -4.12
N TYR A 276 24.47 0.49 -5.17
CA TYR A 276 25.37 1.05 -6.17
C TYR A 276 24.71 2.08 -7.07
N CYS A 277 23.39 1.93 -7.28
CA CYS A 277 22.60 2.67 -8.23
C CYS A 277 21.31 3.21 -7.60
N TYR A 278 20.80 4.27 -8.17
CA TYR A 278 19.42 4.76 -7.94
C TYR A 278 18.81 5.25 -9.24
N TYR A 279 17.49 5.28 -9.33
CA TYR A 279 16.80 5.81 -10.50
C TYR A 279 16.62 7.32 -10.38
N ASP A 280 17.15 8.05 -11.37
CA ASP A 280 16.96 9.48 -11.56
C ASP A 280 15.79 9.70 -12.50
N GLN A 281 14.63 10.09 -11.98
CA GLN A 281 13.41 10.30 -12.76
C GLN A 281 13.45 11.54 -13.64
N ILE A 282 14.34 12.50 -13.34
CA ILE A 282 14.51 13.71 -14.15
C ILE A 282 15.27 13.34 -15.44
N GLN A 283 16.31 12.49 -15.30
CA GLN A 283 17.08 11.96 -16.43
C GLN A 283 16.48 10.69 -17.03
N GLN A 284 15.47 10.08 -16.38
CA GLN A 284 14.82 8.81 -16.77
C GLN A 284 15.80 7.65 -16.98
N LYS A 285 16.74 7.48 -16.06
CA LYS A 285 17.74 6.41 -16.07
C LYS A 285 18.29 6.10 -14.69
N LYS A 286 18.87 4.92 -14.53
CA LYS A 286 19.69 4.62 -13.35
C LYS A 286 21.06 5.27 -13.48
N VAL A 287 21.49 5.88 -12.38
CA VAL A 287 22.82 6.51 -12.25
C VAL A 287 23.59 5.89 -11.09
N LEU A 288 24.92 5.96 -11.23
CA LEU A 288 25.84 5.49 -10.19
C LEU A 288 25.72 6.37 -8.96
N ALA A 289 25.59 5.75 -7.79
CA ALA A 289 25.48 6.48 -6.54
C ALA A 289 26.82 7.16 -6.16
N PRO A 290 26.80 8.36 -5.56
CA PRO A 290 28.01 9.13 -5.27
C PRO A 290 28.99 8.40 -4.37
N GLU A 291 28.53 7.57 -3.46
CA GLU A 291 29.34 6.71 -2.57
C GLU A 291 30.26 5.76 -3.35
N TYR A 292 29.91 5.47 -4.58
CA TYR A 292 30.61 4.54 -5.50
C TYR A 292 31.26 5.27 -6.67
N GLY A 293 31.42 6.61 -6.55
CA GLY A 293 32.11 7.45 -7.53
C GLY A 293 31.21 8.10 -8.57
N GLY A 294 29.90 7.99 -8.43
CA GLY A 294 28.94 8.66 -9.33
C GLY A 294 28.97 10.19 -9.21
N ASP A 295 28.72 10.85 -10.31
CA ASP A 295 28.69 12.30 -10.46
C ASP A 295 27.27 12.87 -10.65
N GLY A 296 26.23 12.04 -10.42
CA GLY A 296 24.85 12.35 -10.67
C GLY A 296 24.39 12.20 -12.13
N ARG A 297 25.28 11.71 -13.03
CA ARG A 297 25.00 11.54 -14.46
C ARG A 297 25.49 10.22 -15.03
N GLU A 298 26.61 9.74 -14.51
CA GLU A 298 27.22 8.50 -14.94
C GLU A 298 26.33 7.30 -14.63
N THR A 299 26.14 6.41 -15.60
CA THR A 299 25.41 5.16 -15.43
C THR A 299 26.33 4.02 -15.03
N GLY A 300 27.47 3.86 -15.66
CA GLY A 300 28.46 2.82 -15.34
C GLY A 300 27.83 1.43 -15.20
N ARG A 301 28.05 0.75 -14.08
CA ARG A 301 27.47 -0.57 -13.77
C ARG A 301 25.94 -0.60 -13.68
N CYS A 302 25.29 0.56 -13.65
CA CYS A 302 23.86 0.68 -13.51
C CYS A 302 23.09 0.41 -14.82
N GLU A 303 23.75 0.40 -15.98
CA GLU A 303 23.17 0.02 -17.27
C GLU A 303 22.65 -1.42 -17.29
N ALA A 304 23.22 -2.29 -16.45
CA ALA A 304 22.83 -3.70 -16.36
C ALA A 304 21.78 -3.98 -15.28
N LYS A 305 21.20 -2.93 -14.65
CA LYS A 305 20.21 -3.07 -13.60
C LYS A 305 18.80 -2.85 -14.15
N ASP A 306 17.83 -3.54 -13.53
CA ASP A 306 16.44 -3.42 -13.93
C ASP A 306 15.90 -2.02 -13.60
N ASP A 307 15.24 -1.39 -14.56
CA ASP A 307 14.57 -0.11 -14.37
C ASP A 307 13.18 -0.29 -13.72
N PRO A 308 12.66 0.73 -13.02
CA PRO A 308 11.27 0.73 -12.60
C PRO A 308 10.32 0.78 -13.80
N ILE A 309 9.12 0.23 -13.64
CA ILE A 309 8.03 0.37 -14.62
C ILE A 309 7.34 1.74 -14.53
N LEU A 310 7.50 2.42 -13.39
CA LEU A 310 7.06 3.81 -13.15
C LEU A 310 7.90 4.40 -12.02
N ALA A 311 8.22 5.67 -12.14
CA ALA A 311 8.95 6.43 -11.14
C ALA A 311 8.07 7.56 -10.60
N PHE A 312 7.99 7.67 -9.28
CA PHE A 312 7.30 8.77 -8.60
C PHE A 312 8.29 9.78 -8.04
N PRO A 313 7.83 11.00 -7.69
CA PRO A 313 8.66 11.96 -6.97
C PRO A 313 9.31 11.35 -5.74
N GLY A 314 10.53 11.76 -5.42
CA GLY A 314 11.27 11.24 -4.28
C GLY A 314 10.60 11.54 -2.94
N HIS A 315 10.80 10.65 -1.97
CA HIS A 315 10.49 10.84 -0.55
C HIS A 315 8.99 11.03 -0.20
N ILE A 316 8.08 10.51 -1.02
CA ILE A 316 6.64 10.53 -0.71
C ILE A 316 6.15 9.28 0.03
N GLY A 317 7.00 8.27 0.16
CA GLY A 317 6.83 7.10 1.03
C GLY A 317 5.70 6.15 0.62
N PRO A 318 5.87 5.33 -0.42
CA PRO A 318 4.88 4.31 -0.81
C PRO A 318 4.84 3.18 0.21
N ASN A 319 3.78 3.12 1.03
CA ASN A 319 3.68 2.18 2.13
C ASN A 319 2.78 0.96 1.85
N ASP A 320 1.86 1.06 0.88
CA ASP A 320 1.10 -0.12 0.44
C ASP A 320 0.69 -0.04 -1.02
N LEU A 321 0.39 -1.20 -1.59
CA LEU A 321 0.05 -1.42 -2.99
C LEU A 321 -1.08 -2.43 -3.10
N LEU A 322 -2.15 -2.10 -3.81
CA LEU A 322 -3.28 -2.99 -4.06
C LEU A 322 -3.68 -2.99 -5.53
N PHE A 323 -3.56 -4.12 -6.23
CA PHE A 323 -4.21 -4.32 -7.53
C PHE A 323 -5.69 -4.59 -7.32
N TYR A 324 -6.54 -3.68 -7.80
CA TYR A 324 -7.99 -3.79 -7.62
C TYR A 324 -8.58 -4.88 -8.51
N THR A 325 -9.37 -5.77 -7.92
CA THR A 325 -10.03 -6.90 -8.60
C THR A 325 -11.54 -6.89 -8.47
N GLY A 326 -12.09 -5.89 -7.77
CA GLY A 326 -13.52 -5.73 -7.54
C GLY A 326 -14.27 -5.20 -8.77
N ASP A 327 -15.59 -5.23 -8.69
CA ASP A 327 -16.50 -4.71 -9.72
C ASP A 327 -17.34 -3.53 -9.26
N MET A 328 -17.23 -3.14 -7.99
CA MET A 328 -17.96 -2.00 -7.43
C MET A 328 -17.56 -0.68 -8.10
N PHE A 329 -16.26 -0.46 -8.35
CA PHE A 329 -15.76 0.79 -8.91
C PHE A 329 -16.02 0.90 -10.41
N PRO A 330 -16.05 2.12 -10.98
CA PRO A 330 -16.14 2.33 -12.42
C PRO A 330 -15.02 1.61 -13.18
N GLU A 331 -15.27 1.29 -14.46
CA GLU A 331 -14.32 0.59 -15.33
C GLU A 331 -12.91 1.21 -15.33
N LYS A 332 -12.85 2.54 -15.26
CA LYS A 332 -11.58 3.30 -15.14
C LYS A 332 -10.68 2.75 -14.02
N TYR A 333 -11.25 2.28 -12.90
CA TYR A 333 -10.51 1.82 -11.71
C TYR A 333 -10.41 0.29 -11.58
N ARG A 334 -10.85 -0.47 -12.59
CA ARG A 334 -10.86 -1.96 -12.51
C ARG A 334 -9.58 -2.62 -13.01
N ASN A 335 -8.76 -1.89 -13.76
CA ASN A 335 -7.50 -2.39 -14.29
C ASN A 335 -6.38 -1.45 -13.84
N GLY A 336 -5.89 -1.66 -12.63
CA GLY A 336 -4.82 -0.84 -12.11
C GLY A 336 -4.54 -1.09 -10.64
N ALA A 337 -3.68 -0.27 -10.11
CA ALA A 337 -3.19 -0.38 -8.74
C ALA A 337 -3.50 0.90 -7.95
N PHE A 338 -3.97 0.75 -6.73
CA PHE A 338 -3.98 1.80 -5.72
C PHE A 338 -2.67 1.74 -4.94
N ILE A 339 -2.10 2.90 -4.64
CA ILE A 339 -0.85 3.04 -3.86
C ILE A 339 -1.09 4.05 -2.76
N ALA A 340 -0.81 3.67 -1.51
CA ALA A 340 -0.86 4.58 -0.37
C ALA A 340 0.49 5.27 -0.19
N PHE A 341 0.54 6.57 -0.38
CA PHE A 341 1.69 7.40 -0.05
C PHE A 341 1.55 7.96 1.35
N HIS A 342 2.41 7.47 2.23
CA HIS A 342 2.45 7.84 3.66
C HIS A 342 2.82 9.29 3.90
N GLY A 343 3.49 9.90 2.94
CA GLY A 343 3.94 11.27 2.98
C GLY A 343 5.39 11.44 3.45
N SER A 344 5.97 12.53 3.01
CA SER A 344 7.38 12.85 3.19
C SER A 344 7.71 13.25 4.65
N TRP A 345 8.99 13.18 4.98
CA TRP A 345 9.57 13.69 6.21
C TRP A 345 10.84 14.54 5.97
N ASN A 346 11.46 14.37 4.80
CA ASN A 346 12.77 14.93 4.44
C ASN A 346 12.73 15.80 3.17
N ARG A 347 11.56 16.32 2.83
CA ARG A 347 11.37 17.34 1.79
C ARG A 347 11.19 18.73 2.41
N THR A 348 11.63 19.75 1.73
CA THR A 348 11.35 21.16 2.11
C THR A 348 9.85 21.46 2.03
N GLU A 349 9.21 21.06 0.92
CA GLU A 349 7.77 21.04 0.77
C GLU A 349 7.27 19.61 0.96
N GLN A 350 6.47 19.38 2.00
CA GLN A 350 5.93 18.07 2.30
C GLN A 350 4.94 17.62 1.22
N LYS A 351 5.07 16.37 0.72
CA LYS A 351 4.23 15.79 -0.35
C LYS A 351 3.88 14.34 -0.03
N GLY A 352 2.94 13.78 -0.79
CA GLY A 352 2.32 12.50 -0.51
C GLY A 352 1.09 12.70 0.36
N TYR A 353 0.88 11.89 1.39
CA TYR A 353 -0.32 11.91 2.25
C TYR A 353 -1.61 11.68 1.46
N ASN A 354 -1.57 10.80 0.49
CA ASN A 354 -2.71 10.50 -0.39
C ASN A 354 -2.68 9.06 -0.88
N VAL A 355 -3.77 8.65 -1.51
CA VAL A 355 -3.83 7.39 -2.25
C VAL A 355 -3.98 7.73 -3.72
N VAL A 356 -3.12 7.14 -4.55
CA VAL A 356 -3.15 7.34 -6.00
C VAL A 356 -3.65 6.09 -6.70
N PHE A 357 -4.12 6.27 -7.93
CA PHE A 357 -4.45 5.17 -8.85
C PHE A 357 -3.53 5.21 -10.07
N VAL A 358 -2.96 4.06 -10.40
CA VAL A 358 -2.14 3.84 -11.59
C VAL A 358 -2.90 2.88 -12.51
N PRO A 359 -3.33 3.32 -13.71
CA PRO A 359 -3.96 2.43 -14.68
C PRO A 359 -2.94 1.46 -15.28
N PHE A 360 -3.37 0.23 -15.60
CA PHE A 360 -2.52 -0.81 -16.18
C PHE A 360 -3.13 -1.40 -17.46
N GLU A 361 -2.24 -1.73 -18.41
CA GLU A 361 -2.55 -2.61 -19.53
C GLU A 361 -1.56 -3.78 -19.53
N GLY A 362 -2.08 -4.98 -19.25
CA GLY A 362 -1.23 -6.14 -18.99
C GLY A 362 -0.34 -5.90 -17.76
N LYS A 363 0.98 -6.00 -17.94
CA LYS A 363 1.96 -5.98 -16.84
C LYS A 363 2.52 -4.59 -16.51
N ILE A 364 2.22 -3.57 -17.29
CA ILE A 364 2.83 -2.24 -17.18
C ILE A 364 1.77 -1.15 -17.03
N PRO A 365 2.12 0.00 -16.42
CA PRO A 365 1.27 1.17 -16.38
C PRO A 365 0.86 1.65 -17.78
N ALA A 366 -0.39 2.08 -17.91
CA ALA A 366 -1.01 2.55 -19.16
C ALA A 366 -1.56 3.96 -19.00
N GLY A 367 -0.69 4.94 -19.07
CA GLY A 367 -1.04 6.36 -18.90
C GLY A 367 -0.57 6.94 -17.58
N ASP A 368 -1.02 8.18 -17.30
CA ASP A 368 -0.63 8.90 -16.10
C ASP A 368 -1.37 8.36 -14.86
N TRP A 369 -0.68 8.37 -13.73
CA TRP A 369 -1.31 8.14 -12.44
C TRP A 369 -2.11 9.39 -11.99
N GLU A 370 -3.11 9.18 -11.15
CA GLU A 370 -3.91 10.26 -10.60
C GLU A 370 -4.08 10.12 -9.08
N VAL A 371 -4.27 11.25 -8.41
CA VAL A 371 -4.68 11.25 -6.99
C VAL A 371 -6.13 10.76 -6.91
N PHE A 372 -6.34 9.66 -6.20
CA PHE A 372 -7.65 9.06 -6.00
C PHE A 372 -8.31 9.50 -4.69
N ALA A 373 -7.57 9.48 -3.58
CA ALA A 373 -8.06 9.97 -2.29
C ALA A 373 -7.02 10.92 -1.68
N ASP A 374 -7.48 12.09 -1.25
CA ASP A 374 -6.65 13.15 -0.68
C ASP A 374 -7.32 13.75 0.58
N GLY A 375 -6.65 14.72 1.20
CA GLY A 375 -7.13 15.40 2.41
C GLY A 375 -6.62 14.77 3.71
N PHE A 376 -5.79 13.73 3.64
CA PHE A 376 -5.25 13.06 4.84
C PHE A 376 -4.35 13.99 5.67
N ALA A 377 -3.57 14.86 5.04
CA ALA A 377 -2.75 15.84 5.76
C ALA A 377 -3.57 16.82 6.62
N GLY A 378 -4.88 17.00 6.28
CA GLY A 378 -5.78 17.91 7.00
C GLY A 378 -5.65 19.38 6.57
N SER A 379 -4.69 19.71 5.71
CA SER A 379 -4.52 21.03 5.08
C SER A 379 -3.78 20.87 3.75
N ASP A 380 -3.89 21.89 2.88
CA ASP A 380 -3.27 21.88 1.55
C ASP A 380 -1.74 21.87 1.58
N SER A 381 -1.15 22.36 2.68
CA SER A 381 0.29 22.33 2.92
C SER A 381 0.59 22.19 4.40
N ILE A 382 1.64 21.43 4.71
CA ILE A 382 2.17 21.25 6.06
C ILE A 382 3.68 21.48 6.06
N ALA A 383 4.20 22.01 7.17
CA ALA A 383 5.63 22.33 7.28
C ALA A 383 6.48 21.11 7.65
N ASN A 384 5.92 20.22 8.48
CA ASN A 384 6.62 19.04 8.96
C ASN A 384 5.70 17.82 8.86
N ALA A 385 6.29 16.64 8.77
CA ALA A 385 5.54 15.37 8.74
C ALA A 385 4.59 15.19 9.94
N GLY A 386 4.99 15.65 11.12
CA GLY A 386 4.19 15.59 12.35
C GLY A 386 2.98 16.52 12.38
N ASP A 387 2.85 17.45 11.41
CA ASP A 387 1.68 18.32 11.27
C ASP A 387 0.54 17.62 10.52
N ALA A 388 0.80 16.48 9.89
CA ALA A 388 -0.21 15.73 9.16
C ALA A 388 -1.28 15.17 10.12
N LYS A 389 -2.55 15.37 9.78
CA LYS A 389 -3.67 14.86 10.57
C LYS A 389 -3.75 13.34 10.48
N TYR A 390 -3.54 12.79 9.29
CA TYR A 390 -3.53 11.36 8.98
C TYR A 390 -2.40 11.07 7.99
N ARG A 391 -1.91 9.84 8.00
CA ARG A 391 -0.87 9.35 7.08
C ARG A 391 -1.27 7.99 6.52
N PRO A 392 -1.76 7.90 5.27
CA PRO A 392 -2.21 6.64 4.67
C PRO A 392 -1.10 5.60 4.68
N CYS A 393 -1.42 4.38 5.10
CA CYS A 393 -0.41 3.35 5.28
C CYS A 393 -0.78 2.01 4.68
N GLY A 394 -1.99 1.51 4.89
CA GLY A 394 -2.44 0.21 4.42
C GLY A 394 -3.69 0.31 3.53
N LEU A 395 -3.79 -0.62 2.59
CA LEU A 395 -4.89 -0.76 1.64
C LEU A 395 -5.43 -2.19 1.67
N ALA A 396 -6.76 -2.34 1.60
CA ALA A 396 -7.38 -3.64 1.41
C ALA A 396 -8.63 -3.54 0.54
N GLN A 397 -9.01 -4.65 -0.09
CA GLN A 397 -10.27 -4.76 -0.82
C GLN A 397 -11.25 -5.63 -0.06
N GLY A 398 -12.44 -5.11 0.20
CA GLY A 398 -13.51 -5.88 0.81
C GLY A 398 -14.19 -6.85 -0.15
N PRO A 399 -14.93 -7.84 0.37
CA PRO A 399 -15.64 -8.82 -0.44
C PRO A 399 -16.75 -8.20 -1.32
N ASP A 400 -17.22 -7.01 -0.96
CA ASP A 400 -18.18 -6.20 -1.72
C ASP A 400 -17.52 -5.32 -2.80
N GLY A 401 -16.17 -5.35 -2.91
CA GLY A 401 -15.40 -4.53 -3.83
C GLY A 401 -15.10 -3.11 -3.32
N ALA A 402 -15.43 -2.78 -2.08
CA ALA A 402 -15.00 -1.52 -1.47
C ALA A 402 -13.49 -1.50 -1.25
N LEU A 403 -12.88 -0.32 -1.36
CA LEU A 403 -11.50 -0.09 -0.97
C LEU A 403 -11.45 0.37 0.49
N TYR A 404 -10.58 -0.24 1.28
CA TYR A 404 -10.29 0.20 2.64
C TYR A 404 -8.92 0.87 2.69
N ILE A 405 -8.82 1.94 3.46
CA ILE A 405 -7.59 2.71 3.67
C ILE A 405 -7.40 2.87 5.17
N CYS A 406 -6.23 2.57 5.70
CA CYS A 406 -5.90 2.89 7.09
C CYS A 406 -4.76 3.91 7.18
N ASP A 407 -4.67 4.59 8.32
CA ASP A 407 -3.58 5.48 8.67
C ASP A 407 -2.91 5.07 9.99
N ASP A 408 -1.62 5.32 10.11
CA ASP A 408 -0.84 4.94 11.29
C ASP A 408 -0.65 6.08 12.31
N GLU A 409 -1.17 7.27 12.03
CA GLU A 409 -1.05 8.44 12.93
C GLU A 409 -2.18 8.45 13.97
N LYS A 410 -3.43 8.20 13.53
CA LYS A 410 -4.62 8.17 14.41
C LYS A 410 -5.26 6.79 14.51
N GLY A 411 -4.83 5.85 13.70
CA GLY A 411 -5.43 4.53 13.64
C GLY A 411 -6.88 4.57 13.15
N THR A 412 -7.12 5.27 12.06
CA THR A 412 -8.42 5.40 11.43
C THR A 412 -8.50 4.48 10.21
N ILE A 413 -9.61 3.79 10.04
CA ILE A 413 -9.89 2.98 8.85
C ILE A 413 -11.10 3.57 8.14
N TRP A 414 -10.91 3.92 6.87
CA TRP A 414 -11.99 4.33 5.95
C TRP A 414 -12.39 3.19 5.05
N LYS A 415 -13.70 3.10 4.76
CA LYS A 415 -14.27 2.29 3.69
C LYS A 415 -14.72 3.21 2.57
N ILE A 416 -14.16 3.02 1.37
CA ILE A 416 -14.50 3.79 0.18
C ILE A 416 -15.43 2.96 -0.69
N THR A 417 -16.57 3.52 -1.04
CA THR A 417 -17.58 2.89 -1.88
C THR A 417 -17.93 3.77 -3.08
N TYR A 418 -18.46 3.16 -4.12
CA TYR A 418 -18.95 3.86 -5.31
C TYR A 418 -20.44 3.55 -5.53
N ARG A 419 -21.25 4.59 -5.72
CA ARG A 419 -22.64 4.44 -6.14
C ARG A 419 -22.78 4.91 -7.58
N LYS A 420 -23.21 3.99 -8.44
CA LYS A 420 -23.56 4.34 -9.82
C LYS A 420 -24.73 5.30 -9.78
N SER A 421 -24.51 6.54 -10.26
CA SER A 421 -25.55 7.59 -10.38
C SER A 421 -26.60 7.25 -11.43
#